data_633c761b6956ed5708f5c1b63dc727f8
#
_entry.id   633c761b6956ed5708f5c1b63dc727f8
#
_cell.length_a   1.000
_cell.length_b   1.000
_cell.length_c   1.000
_cell.angle_alpha   90.00
_cell.angle_beta   90.00
_cell.angle_gamma   90.00
#
_symmetry.space_group_name_H-M   'P 1'
#
loop_
_entity.id
_entity.type
_entity.pdbx_description
1 polymer ?
#
loop_
_entity_poly.entity_id
_entity_poly.type
_entity_poly.pdbx_seq_one_letter_code
_entity_poly.pdbx_strand_id
1 'polypeptide(L)'
;MKALWEVGTGSVADVRTELGKRGHELAYTTVMTLLGRLATKRAVVVDKTREPFVYRPAHRRESVLRDRLRDFVREVFDGQADSLVLNLVENESLSRAELRAIERKIADAERAAKDKK
;
A
#
# COMPACT_ATOMS: atom_id res chain seq x y z
N MET A 1 7.05 -1.90 4.75
CA MET A 1 6.71 -1.29 3.42
C MET A 1 6.11 0.11 3.49
N LYS A 2 5.18 0.36 4.41
CA LYS A 2 4.54 1.71 4.50
C LYS A 2 5.57 2.82 4.71
N ALA A 3 6.56 2.61 5.59
CA ALA A 3 7.61 3.58 5.84
C ALA A 3 8.44 3.84 4.58
N LEU A 4 8.77 2.80 3.84
CA LEU A 4 9.57 2.94 2.61
C LEU A 4 8.79 3.65 1.50
N TRP A 5 7.48 3.41 1.38
CA TRP A 5 6.64 4.15 0.43
C TRP A 5 6.59 5.64 0.75
N GLU A 6 6.60 6.01 2.04
CA GLU A 6 6.63 7.42 2.44
C GLU A 6 7.98 8.07 2.12
N VAL A 7 9.06 7.37 2.41
CA VAL A 7 10.42 7.84 2.12
C VAL A 7 10.68 7.87 0.61
N GLY A 8 10.11 6.94 -0.14
CA GLY A 8 10.34 6.75 -1.57
C GLY A 8 11.62 5.96 -1.81
N THR A 9 12.76 6.65 -1.82
CA THR A 9 14.07 6.03 -1.96
C THR A 9 14.92 6.47 -0.78
N GLY A 10 15.46 5.51 -0.03
CA GLY A 10 16.22 5.85 1.16
C GLY A 10 17.18 4.77 1.63
N SER A 11 18.09 5.16 2.48
CA SER A 11 19.03 4.26 3.17
C SER A 11 18.34 3.57 4.35
N VAL A 12 19.04 2.62 4.98
CA VAL A 12 18.58 1.99 6.23
C VAL A 12 18.30 3.06 7.30
N ALA A 13 19.19 4.06 7.41
CA ALA A 13 19.02 5.14 8.39
C ALA A 13 17.75 5.95 8.12
N ASP A 14 17.45 6.26 6.85
CA ASP A 14 16.26 7.00 6.46
C ASP A 14 14.98 6.23 6.82
N VAL A 15 14.95 4.94 6.54
CA VAL A 15 13.82 4.07 6.86
C VAL A 15 13.65 3.95 8.37
N ARG A 16 14.75 3.81 9.10
CA ARG A 16 14.74 3.75 10.56
C ARG A 16 14.13 5.02 11.16
N THR A 17 14.52 6.18 10.65
CA THR A 17 13.98 7.47 11.09
C THR A 17 12.48 7.54 10.87
N GLU A 18 12.00 7.13 9.70
CA GLU A 18 10.57 7.13 9.38
C GLU A 18 9.79 6.15 10.27
N LEU A 19 10.34 4.98 10.56
CA LEU A 19 9.74 4.02 11.48
C LEU A 19 9.64 4.61 12.90
N GLY A 20 10.65 5.34 13.34
CA GLY A 20 10.61 6.04 14.62
C GLY A 20 9.48 7.05 14.71
N LYS A 21 9.22 7.80 13.64
CA LYS A 21 8.10 8.74 13.56
C LYS A 21 6.74 8.04 13.65
N ARG A 22 6.67 6.77 13.23
CA ARG A 22 5.46 5.95 13.28
C ARG A 22 5.32 5.16 14.59
N GLY A 23 6.19 5.42 15.56
CA GLY A 23 6.17 4.76 16.86
C GLY A 23 6.91 3.42 16.90
N HIS A 24 7.69 3.10 15.87
CA HIS A 24 8.46 1.85 15.81
C HIS A 24 9.95 2.17 15.96
N GLU A 25 10.43 2.18 17.18
CA GLU A 25 11.87 2.36 17.44
C GLU A 25 12.58 1.02 17.34
N LEU A 26 13.30 0.82 16.24
CA LEU A 26 14.04 -0.41 15.96
C LEU A 26 15.53 -0.12 15.83
N ALA A 27 16.34 -1.10 16.19
CA ALA A 27 17.79 -1.02 16.00
C ALA A 27 18.12 -0.99 14.50
N TYR A 28 19.23 -0.35 14.15
CA TYR A 28 19.71 -0.27 12.78
C TYR A 28 19.83 -1.65 12.12
N THR A 29 20.42 -2.62 12.85
CA THR A 29 20.58 -3.99 12.34
C THR A 29 19.25 -4.70 12.10
N THR A 30 18.23 -4.41 12.92
CA THR A 30 16.88 -4.97 12.74
C THR A 30 16.26 -4.43 11.45
N VAL A 31 16.35 -3.13 11.22
CA VAL A 31 15.82 -2.50 9.99
C VAL A 31 16.56 -3.05 8.76
N MET A 32 17.88 -3.17 8.83
CA MET A 32 18.71 -3.73 7.77
C MET A 32 18.27 -5.16 7.42
N THR A 33 18.03 -6.00 8.43
CA THR A 33 17.57 -7.38 8.25
C THR A 33 16.19 -7.43 7.59
N LEU A 34 15.26 -6.57 8.04
CA LEU A 34 13.91 -6.49 7.47
C LEU A 34 13.94 -6.07 6.00
N LEU A 35 14.75 -5.07 5.66
CA LEU A 35 14.94 -4.61 4.28
C LEU A 35 15.56 -5.71 3.42
N GLY A 36 16.52 -6.46 3.95
CA GLY A 36 17.12 -7.60 3.27
C GLY A 36 16.09 -8.69 2.95
N ARG A 37 15.19 -8.98 3.90
CA ARG A 37 14.11 -9.95 3.68
C ARG A 37 13.14 -9.46 2.59
N LEU A 38 12.82 -8.18 2.58
CA LEU A 38 11.97 -7.61 1.55
C LEU A 38 12.63 -7.65 0.18
N ALA A 39 13.95 -7.44 0.12
CA ALA A 39 14.70 -7.56 -1.13
C ALA A 39 14.70 -8.99 -1.64
N THR A 40 14.86 -9.97 -0.76
CA THR A 40 14.78 -11.40 -1.12
C THR A 40 13.41 -11.76 -1.67
N LYS A 41 12.34 -11.18 -1.12
CA LYS A 41 10.96 -11.38 -1.58
C LYS A 41 10.63 -10.53 -2.82
N ARG A 42 11.58 -9.75 -3.31
CA ARG A 42 11.40 -8.86 -4.47
C ARG A 42 10.37 -7.74 -4.23
N ALA A 43 10.13 -7.40 -2.97
CA ALA A 43 9.26 -6.28 -2.60
C ALA A 43 9.99 -4.94 -2.62
N VAL A 44 11.32 -4.95 -2.50
CA VAL A 44 12.18 -3.77 -2.62
C VAL A 44 13.32 -4.05 -3.58
N VAL A 45 13.82 -2.97 -4.20
CA VAL A 45 15.04 -3.00 -5.02
C VAL A 45 16.11 -2.27 -4.24
N VAL A 46 17.29 -2.88 -4.15
CA VAL A 46 18.42 -2.27 -3.47
C VAL A 46 19.47 -1.82 -4.49
N ASP A 47 19.93 -0.58 -4.36
CA ASP A 47 21.04 -0.04 -5.12
C ASP A 47 22.31 -0.15 -4.27
N LYS A 48 23.15 -1.10 -4.63
CA LYS A 48 24.42 -1.39 -3.93
C LYS A 48 25.60 -0.59 -4.49
N THR A 49 25.39 0.20 -5.53
CA THR A 49 26.43 1.01 -6.16
C THR A 49 26.76 2.26 -5.36
N ARG A 50 25.92 2.60 -4.39
CA ARG A 50 26.08 3.75 -3.50
C ARG A 50 26.40 3.30 -2.07
N GLU A 51 27.13 4.12 -1.37
CA GLU A 51 27.39 3.95 0.06
C GLU A 51 26.79 5.14 0.82
N PRO A 52 25.83 4.93 1.72
CA PRO A 52 25.19 3.66 2.08
C PRO A 52 24.26 3.13 0.98
N PHE A 53 23.92 1.83 1.05
CA PHE A 53 22.97 1.21 0.14
C PHE A 53 21.62 1.92 0.20
N VAL A 54 20.97 2.06 -0.95
CA VAL A 54 19.70 2.75 -1.09
C VAL A 54 18.63 1.76 -1.50
N TYR A 55 17.49 1.83 -0.85
CA TYR A 55 16.36 0.93 -1.04
C TYR A 55 15.17 1.70 -1.60
N ARG A 56 14.43 1.08 -2.51
CA ARG A 56 13.19 1.63 -3.03
C ARG A 56 12.15 0.53 -3.18
N PRO A 57 10.84 0.86 -3.07
CA PRO A 57 9.80 -0.13 -3.33
C PRO A 57 9.88 -0.65 -4.77
N ALA A 58 9.73 -1.97 -4.95
CA ALA A 58 9.70 -2.58 -6.27
C ALA A 58 8.36 -2.33 -6.97
N HIS A 59 7.29 -2.13 -6.20
CA HIS A 59 5.92 -1.96 -6.71
C HIS A 59 5.29 -0.71 -6.09
N ARG A 60 4.41 -0.08 -6.86
CA ARG A 60 3.67 1.07 -6.36
C ARG A 60 2.71 0.65 -5.25
N ARG A 61 2.56 1.50 -4.25
CA ARG A 61 1.63 1.27 -3.13
C ARG A 61 0.22 0.95 -3.63
N GLU A 62 -0.27 1.70 -4.60
CA GLU A 62 -1.61 1.53 -5.17
C GLU A 62 -1.81 0.15 -5.79
N SER A 63 -0.79 -0.35 -6.50
CA SER A 63 -0.85 -1.69 -7.11
C SER A 63 -0.91 -2.79 -6.05
N VAL A 64 -0.10 -2.67 -5.00
CA VAL A 64 -0.08 -3.65 -3.90
C VAL A 64 -1.41 -3.64 -3.15
N LEU A 65 -1.95 -2.45 -2.85
CA LEU A 65 -3.24 -2.32 -2.18
C LEU A 65 -4.37 -2.91 -3.02
N ARG A 66 -4.35 -2.67 -4.33
CA ARG A 66 -5.36 -3.22 -5.26
C ARG A 66 -5.34 -4.74 -5.26
N ASP A 67 -4.16 -5.32 -5.38
CA ASP A 67 -4.01 -6.78 -5.46
C ASP A 67 -4.42 -7.45 -4.15
N ARG A 68 -4.01 -6.89 -3.01
CA ARG A 68 -4.37 -7.41 -1.70
C ARG A 68 -5.85 -7.27 -1.41
N LEU A 69 -6.47 -6.17 -1.81
CA LEU A 69 -7.89 -5.96 -1.66
C LEU A 69 -8.69 -6.97 -2.50
N ARG A 70 -8.27 -7.19 -3.75
CA ARG A 70 -8.89 -8.19 -4.63
C ARG A 70 -8.84 -9.59 -4.02
N ASP A 71 -7.68 -9.98 -3.50
CA ASP A 71 -7.50 -11.29 -2.87
C ASP A 71 -8.39 -11.41 -1.62
N PHE A 72 -8.45 -10.36 -0.81
CA PHE A 72 -9.30 -10.32 0.38
C PHE A 72 -10.78 -10.50 0.03
N VAL A 73 -11.25 -9.77 -0.98
CA VAL A 73 -12.65 -9.85 -1.43
C VAL A 73 -12.96 -11.26 -1.94
N ARG A 74 -12.04 -11.88 -2.67
CA ARG A 74 -12.22 -13.26 -3.15
C ARG A 74 -12.29 -14.26 -2.00
N GLU A 75 -11.40 -14.16 -1.04
CA GLU A 75 -11.30 -15.13 0.06
C GLU A 75 -12.40 -14.97 1.10
N VAL A 76 -12.73 -13.73 1.46
CA VAL A 76 -13.65 -13.45 2.57
C VAL A 76 -15.08 -13.21 2.08
N PHE A 77 -15.25 -12.61 0.94
CA PHE A 77 -16.55 -12.20 0.39
C PHE A 77 -16.92 -12.94 -0.90
N ASP A 78 -16.22 -14.01 -1.24
CA ASP A 78 -16.48 -14.83 -2.44
C ASP A 78 -16.52 -14.00 -3.73
N GLY A 79 -15.73 -12.94 -3.81
CA GLY A 79 -15.69 -12.05 -4.95
C GLY A 79 -16.77 -10.98 -4.98
N GLN A 80 -17.63 -10.93 -3.96
CA GLN A 80 -18.74 -9.97 -3.89
C GLN A 80 -18.31 -8.66 -3.21
N ALA A 81 -17.81 -7.71 -3.99
CA ALA A 81 -17.35 -6.41 -3.49
C ALA A 81 -18.47 -5.60 -2.83
N ASP A 82 -19.71 -5.76 -3.31
CA ASP A 82 -20.87 -5.10 -2.73
C ASP A 82 -21.10 -5.51 -1.27
N SER A 83 -20.84 -6.76 -0.93
CA SER A 83 -20.95 -7.26 0.44
C SER A 83 -19.92 -6.58 1.35
N LEU A 84 -18.72 -6.33 0.86
CA LEU A 84 -17.69 -5.60 1.60
C LEU A 84 -18.16 -4.17 1.90
N VAL A 85 -18.66 -3.47 0.89
CA VAL A 85 -19.14 -2.08 1.03
C VAL A 85 -20.31 -2.03 2.02
N LEU A 86 -21.24 -2.97 1.91
CA LEU A 86 -22.40 -3.04 2.80
C LEU A 86 -21.97 -3.24 4.27
N ASN A 87 -21.00 -4.11 4.50
CA ASN A 87 -20.43 -4.30 5.84
C ASN A 87 -19.82 -3.02 6.40
N LEU A 88 -19.10 -2.28 5.58
CA LEU A 88 -18.50 -1.01 5.99
C LEU A 88 -19.57 0.01 6.37
N VAL A 89 -20.69 0.05 5.64
CA VAL A 89 -21.82 0.93 5.93
C VAL A 89 -22.51 0.52 7.24
N GLU A 90 -22.79 -0.76 7.42
CA GLU A 90 -23.46 -1.29 8.61
C GLU A 90 -22.66 -1.07 9.88
N ASN A 91 -21.33 -1.10 9.80
CA ASN A 91 -20.42 -0.86 10.92
C ASN A 91 -20.08 0.62 11.11
N GLU A 92 -20.79 1.50 10.43
CA GLU A 92 -20.60 2.96 10.50
C GLU A 92 -19.17 3.42 10.14
N SER A 93 -18.48 2.61 9.33
CA SER A 93 -17.11 2.93 8.88
C SER A 93 -17.10 3.90 7.70
N LEU A 94 -18.25 4.12 7.07
CA LEU A 94 -18.40 5.03 5.94
C LEU A 94 -19.50 6.05 6.23
N SER A 95 -19.18 7.32 6.02
CA SER A 95 -20.14 8.41 6.10
C SER A 95 -20.89 8.59 4.78
N ARG A 96 -22.00 9.34 4.81
CA ARG A 96 -22.74 9.70 3.58
C ARG A 96 -21.87 10.48 2.60
N ALA A 97 -21.03 11.37 3.11
CA ALA A 97 -20.12 12.15 2.27
C ALA A 97 -19.11 11.26 1.56
N GLU A 98 -18.57 10.27 2.27
CA GLU A 98 -17.64 9.29 1.70
C GLU A 98 -18.33 8.42 0.65
N LEU A 99 -19.56 7.97 0.89
CA LEU A 99 -20.34 7.19 -0.07
C LEU A 99 -20.60 8.00 -1.34
N ARG A 100 -20.95 9.28 -1.22
CA ARG A 100 -21.15 10.16 -2.38
C ARG A 100 -19.88 10.33 -3.19
N ALA A 101 -18.74 10.44 -2.53
CA ALA A 101 -17.45 10.53 -3.19
C ALA A 101 -17.14 9.24 -3.97
N ILE A 102 -17.46 8.08 -3.39
CA ILE A 102 -17.30 6.78 -4.05
C ILE A 102 -18.22 6.67 -5.26
N GLU A 103 -19.49 7.07 -5.12
CA GLU A 103 -20.45 7.07 -6.23
C GLU A 103 -19.98 7.92 -7.40
N ARG A 104 -19.40 9.09 -7.11
CA ARG A 104 -18.81 9.96 -8.14
C ARG A 104 -17.65 9.29 -8.87
N LYS A 105 -16.78 8.61 -8.14
CA LYS A 105 -15.64 7.89 -8.72
C LYS A 105 -16.11 6.75 -9.62
N ILE A 106 -17.16 6.05 -9.22
CA ILE A 106 -17.76 4.99 -10.04
C ILE A 106 -18.32 5.59 -11.33
N ALA A 107 -19.06 6.68 -11.25
CA ALA A 107 -19.63 7.35 -12.41
C ALA A 107 -18.54 7.84 -13.36
N ASP A 108 -17.44 8.39 -12.82
CA ASP A 108 -16.31 8.86 -13.62
C ASP A 108 -15.59 7.69 -14.29
N ALA A 109 -15.42 6.56 -13.60
CA ALA A 109 -14.82 5.36 -14.16
C ALA A 109 -15.67 4.77 -15.29
N GLU A 110 -16.99 4.77 -15.14
CA GLU A 110 -17.91 4.29 -16.17
C GLU A 110 -17.87 5.18 -17.40
N ARG A 111 -17.78 6.49 -17.22
CA ARG A 111 -17.61 7.44 -18.34
C ARG A 111 -16.30 7.22 -19.06
N ALA A 112 -15.20 7.07 -18.33
CA ALA A 112 -13.89 6.80 -18.91
C ALA A 112 -13.86 5.50 -19.69
N ALA A 113 -14.56 4.47 -19.21
CA ALA A 113 -14.68 3.19 -19.91
C ALA A 113 -15.47 3.32 -21.21
N LYS A 114 -16.51 4.17 -21.26
CA LYS A 114 -17.27 4.45 -22.48
C LYS A 114 -16.45 5.24 -23.50
N ASP A 115 -15.65 6.18 -23.04
CA ASP A 115 -14.81 7.02 -23.92
C ASP A 115 -13.65 6.26 -24.55
N LYS A 116 -13.30 5.09 -24.02
CA LYS A 116 -12.22 4.24 -24.52
C LYS A 116 -12.65 3.25 -25.62
N LYS A 117 -13.89 3.29 -26.02
CA LYS A 117 -14.36 2.41 -27.10
C LYS A 117 -14.20 3.05 -28.48
#